data_40966c1708d88b1346c5e70fae762cac
#
_entry.id   40966c1708d88b1346c5e70fae762cac
#
_cell.length_a   1.000
_cell.length_b   1.000
_cell.length_c   1.000
_cell.angle_alpha   90.00
_cell.angle_beta   90.00
_cell.angle_gamma   90.00
#
_symmetry.space_group_name_H-M   'P 1'
#
loop_
_entity.id
_entity.type
_entity.pdbx_description
1 polymer ?
#
loop_
_entity_poly.entity_id
_entity_poly.type
_entity_poly.pdbx_seq_one_letter_code
_entity_poly.pdbx_strand_id
1 'polypeptide(L)'
;DYASFQRNVNKESNVPFAIRDAEVFKNYLHKLYGMPLENIDFLKNATFGEMSQAISRLERLMELDGADNDIVVFYSGHGMPEETTKEPFLIPVDINGTNVSQGIALKNLMKRLSEKPHGRISLIIDACFSGLGKNEPLVGLKGITIKPVNPELGNNMLLLSSSSGNESSVVDQENKHGL
;
A
#
# COMPACT_ATOMS: atom_id res chain seq x y z
N ASP A 1 -1.38 4.62 -12.07
CA ASP A 1 -1.74 4.42 -13.49
C ASP A 1 -1.24 3.05 -13.95
N TYR A 2 -1.98 2.00 -13.61
CA TYR A 2 -1.64 0.61 -13.95
C TYR A 2 -1.71 0.35 -15.45
N ALA A 3 -2.73 0.90 -16.11
CA ALA A 3 -2.97 0.66 -17.52
C ALA A 3 -1.83 1.12 -18.44
N SER A 4 -1.09 2.16 -18.04
CA SER A 4 0.05 2.69 -18.81
C SER A 4 1.32 1.84 -18.64
N PHE A 5 1.49 1.19 -17.50
CA PHE A 5 2.68 0.38 -17.19
C PHE A 5 2.55 -1.08 -17.63
N GLN A 6 1.34 -1.62 -17.65
CA GLN A 6 1.10 -3.00 -18.01
C GLN A 6 0.89 -3.15 -19.52
N ARG A 7 1.79 -3.88 -20.18
CA ARG A 7 1.78 -4.04 -21.65
C ARG A 7 0.90 -5.17 -22.17
N ASN A 8 0.32 -5.98 -21.29
CA ASN A 8 -0.46 -7.16 -21.64
C ASN A 8 -1.94 -6.83 -21.89
N VAL A 9 -2.65 -7.79 -22.53
CA VAL A 9 -4.09 -7.71 -22.79
C VAL A 9 -4.89 -7.65 -21.47
N ASN A 10 -4.38 -8.26 -20.41
CA ASN A 10 -4.97 -8.28 -19.08
C ASN A 10 -4.34 -7.20 -18.20
N LYS A 11 -4.77 -5.97 -18.39
CA LYS A 11 -4.33 -4.83 -17.57
C LYS A 11 -5.25 -4.64 -16.36
N GLU A 12 -4.65 -4.29 -15.23
CA GLU A 12 -5.44 -3.82 -14.09
C GLU A 12 -6.00 -2.42 -14.39
N SER A 13 -7.20 -2.16 -13.87
CA SER A 13 -7.80 -0.84 -13.94
C SER A 13 -7.02 0.16 -13.08
N ASN A 14 -7.05 1.43 -13.46
CA ASN A 14 -6.46 2.48 -12.65
C ASN A 14 -7.25 2.67 -11.34
N VAL A 15 -6.56 2.99 -10.26
CA VAL A 15 -7.19 3.35 -8.99
C VAL A 15 -7.49 4.86 -9.02
N PRO A 16 -8.77 5.26 -9.11
CA PRO A 16 -9.13 6.67 -9.13
C PRO A 16 -8.65 7.38 -7.85
N PHE A 17 -8.16 8.59 -8.00
CA PHE A 17 -7.74 9.50 -6.93
C PHE A 17 -6.55 9.06 -6.07
N ALA A 18 -5.98 7.87 -6.23
CA ALA A 18 -4.86 7.38 -5.41
C ALA A 18 -3.67 8.37 -5.33
N ILE A 19 -3.30 8.99 -6.47
CA ILE A 19 -2.23 10.00 -6.47
C ILE A 19 -2.65 11.25 -5.68
N ARG A 20 -3.90 11.70 -5.85
CA ARG A 20 -4.43 12.85 -5.13
C ARG A 20 -4.47 12.60 -3.63
N ASP A 21 -4.91 11.42 -3.21
CA ASP A 21 -4.99 11.05 -1.80
C ASP A 21 -3.59 11.05 -1.16
N ALA A 22 -2.60 10.51 -1.86
CA ALA A 22 -1.21 10.54 -1.43
C ALA A 22 -0.64 11.99 -1.37
N GLU A 23 -1.00 12.86 -2.33
CA GLU A 23 -0.62 14.28 -2.30
C GLU A 23 -1.27 15.03 -1.13
N VAL A 24 -2.55 14.79 -0.88
CA VAL A 24 -3.27 15.38 0.26
C VAL A 24 -2.65 14.91 1.57
N PHE A 25 -2.38 13.61 1.71
CA PHE A 25 -1.77 13.05 2.91
C PHE A 25 -0.36 13.61 3.14
N LYS A 26 0.48 13.70 2.10
CA LYS A 26 1.78 14.35 2.16
C LYS A 26 1.67 15.80 2.67
N ASN A 27 0.73 16.57 2.10
CA ASN A 27 0.51 17.96 2.49
C ASN A 27 0.02 18.07 3.94
N TYR A 28 -0.79 17.13 4.40
CA TYR A 28 -1.24 17.04 5.78
C TYR A 28 -0.06 16.83 6.73
N LEU A 29 0.80 15.86 6.46
CA LEU A 29 2.00 15.61 7.26
C LEU A 29 2.91 16.84 7.30
N HIS A 30 3.15 17.47 6.17
CA HIS A 30 4.02 18.64 6.09
C HIS A 30 3.42 19.86 6.82
N LYS A 31 2.17 20.23 6.49
CA LYS A 31 1.57 21.49 6.94
C LYS A 31 1.00 21.44 8.37
N LEU A 32 0.46 20.30 8.80
CA LEU A 32 -0.20 20.17 10.10
C LEU A 32 0.68 19.51 11.14
N TYR A 33 1.48 18.50 10.76
CA TYR A 33 2.42 17.85 11.66
C TYR A 33 3.82 18.47 11.62
N GLY A 34 4.08 19.41 10.71
CA GLY A 34 5.38 20.07 10.61
C GLY A 34 6.50 19.18 10.09
N MET A 35 6.16 18.05 9.46
CA MET A 35 7.18 17.13 8.91
C MET A 35 7.96 17.82 7.79
N PRO A 36 9.30 17.89 7.85
CA PRO A 36 10.12 18.43 6.78
C PRO A 36 9.90 17.66 5.47
N LEU A 37 9.89 18.34 4.34
CA LEU A 37 9.67 17.68 3.04
C LEU A 37 10.78 16.68 2.68
N GLU A 38 11.99 16.92 3.12
CA GLU A 38 13.13 16.02 2.98
C GLU A 38 12.97 14.69 3.72
N ASN A 39 12.08 14.66 4.73
CA ASN A 39 11.74 13.44 5.46
C ASN A 39 10.53 12.71 4.86
N ILE A 40 10.01 13.18 3.72
CA ILE A 40 8.87 12.57 3.04
C ILE A 40 9.33 11.99 1.71
N ASP A 41 9.44 10.67 1.64
CA ASP A 41 9.67 9.96 0.39
C ASP A 41 8.34 9.76 -0.34
N PHE A 42 8.14 10.42 -1.47
CA PHE A 42 6.87 10.47 -2.19
C PHE A 42 6.96 9.84 -3.57
N LEU A 43 6.32 8.69 -3.76
CA LEU A 43 6.30 7.94 -5.01
C LEU A 43 4.93 8.00 -5.68
N LYS A 44 4.93 8.18 -7.01
CA LYS A 44 3.73 8.12 -7.86
C LYS A 44 3.89 7.02 -8.88
N ASN A 45 2.84 6.20 -9.05
CA ASN A 45 2.85 5.10 -10.00
C ASN A 45 4.10 4.21 -9.83
N ALA A 46 4.40 3.87 -8.59
CA ALA A 46 5.63 3.17 -8.25
C ALA A 46 5.64 1.74 -8.77
N THR A 47 6.73 1.38 -9.43
CA THR A 47 7.07 0.01 -9.79
C THR A 47 7.55 -0.77 -8.57
N PHE A 48 7.61 -2.10 -8.69
CA PHE A 48 8.16 -2.97 -7.64
C PHE A 48 9.58 -2.53 -7.22
N GLY A 49 10.42 -2.20 -8.22
CA GLY A 49 11.79 -1.74 -7.97
C GLY A 49 11.85 -0.45 -7.16
N GLU A 50 11.02 0.53 -7.50
CA GLU A 50 10.96 1.82 -6.79
C GLU A 50 10.42 1.66 -5.37
N MET A 51 9.36 0.88 -5.17
CA MET A 51 8.83 0.57 -3.84
C MET A 51 9.87 -0.16 -2.98
N SER A 52 10.56 -1.15 -3.53
CA SER A 52 11.60 -1.90 -2.83
C SER A 52 12.77 -1.02 -2.42
N GLN A 53 13.20 -0.09 -3.29
CA GLN A 53 14.26 0.87 -2.96
C GLN A 53 13.82 1.86 -1.88
N ALA A 54 12.58 2.35 -1.94
CA ALA A 54 12.05 3.25 -0.90
C ALA A 54 11.99 2.55 0.46
N ILE A 55 11.52 1.31 0.52
CA ILE A 55 11.51 0.51 1.76
C ILE A 55 12.93 0.33 2.28
N SER A 56 13.89 0.01 1.43
CA SER A 56 15.30 -0.17 1.85
C SER A 56 15.94 1.14 2.32
N ARG A 57 15.59 2.28 1.72
CA ARG A 57 16.01 3.60 2.23
C ARG A 57 15.43 3.88 3.60
N LEU A 58 14.13 3.60 3.78
CA LEU A 58 13.46 3.78 5.07
C LEU A 58 14.12 2.94 6.17
N GLU A 59 14.38 1.65 5.90
CA GLU A 59 15.10 0.78 6.85
C GLU A 59 16.47 1.33 7.24
N ARG A 60 17.20 1.85 6.25
CA ARG A 60 18.51 2.46 6.53
C ARG A 60 18.41 3.73 7.39
N LEU A 61 17.41 4.56 7.14
CA LEU A 61 17.16 5.75 7.98
C LEU A 61 16.81 5.34 9.41
N MET A 62 15.94 4.33 9.59
CA MET A 62 15.59 3.79 10.90
C MET A 62 16.83 3.29 11.66
N GLU A 63 17.78 2.64 10.97
CA GLU A 63 19.05 2.20 11.58
C GLU A 63 19.98 3.36 11.99
N LEU A 64 19.96 4.46 11.23
CA LEU A 64 20.81 5.63 11.50
C LEU A 64 20.24 6.51 12.60
N ASP A 65 18.92 6.70 12.61
CA ASP A 65 18.25 7.65 13.50
C ASP A 65 17.83 7.03 14.84
N GLY A 66 17.77 5.69 14.91
CA GLY A 66 17.49 4.97 16.15
C GLY A 66 16.01 4.87 16.52
N ALA A 67 15.75 4.51 17.79
CA ALA A 67 14.42 4.09 18.25
C ALA A 67 13.44 5.24 18.55
N ASP A 68 13.87 6.50 18.52
CA ASP A 68 13.01 7.63 18.90
C ASP A 68 12.15 8.17 17.73
N ASN A 69 12.32 7.61 16.53
CA ASN A 69 11.61 8.08 15.35
C ASN A 69 10.30 7.33 15.10
N ASP A 70 9.22 8.09 14.94
CA ASP A 70 7.94 7.59 14.49
C ASP A 70 7.94 7.46 12.95
N ILE A 71 7.46 6.34 12.45
CA ILE A 71 7.41 6.01 11.03
C ILE A 71 5.96 6.01 10.56
N VAL A 72 5.72 6.68 9.43
CA VAL A 72 4.41 6.65 8.76
C VAL A 72 4.59 6.13 7.34
N VAL A 73 3.87 5.09 6.99
CA VAL A 73 3.78 4.57 5.63
C VAL A 73 2.34 4.74 5.15
N PHE A 74 2.15 5.49 4.10
CA PHE A 74 0.86 5.63 3.41
C PHE A 74 0.94 4.94 2.05
N TYR A 75 -0.05 4.11 1.75
CA TYR A 75 -0.21 3.47 0.44
C TYR A 75 -1.65 3.65 -0.05
N SER A 76 -1.81 4.09 -1.28
CA SER A 76 -3.10 4.05 -1.98
C SER A 76 -2.92 3.40 -3.35
N GLY A 77 -3.64 2.30 -3.59
CA GLY A 77 -3.48 1.51 -4.80
C GLY A 77 -4.24 0.17 -4.76
N HIS A 78 -3.87 -0.74 -5.65
CA HIS A 78 -4.39 -2.09 -5.59
C HIS A 78 -3.77 -2.91 -4.47
N GLY A 79 -4.62 -3.68 -3.79
CA GLY A 79 -4.23 -4.77 -2.91
C GLY A 79 -4.85 -6.07 -3.39
N MET A 80 -4.12 -7.17 -3.27
CA MET A 80 -4.59 -8.50 -3.63
C MET A 80 -4.14 -9.53 -2.62
N PRO A 81 -5.01 -10.48 -2.24
CA PRO A 81 -4.56 -11.67 -1.52
C PRO A 81 -3.97 -12.68 -2.52
N GLU A 82 -2.89 -13.35 -2.14
CA GLU A 82 -2.40 -14.50 -2.89
C GLU A 82 -3.40 -15.67 -2.75
N GLU A 83 -3.66 -16.40 -3.84
CA GLU A 83 -4.75 -17.39 -3.89
C GLU A 83 -4.60 -18.54 -2.90
N THR A 84 -3.38 -19.01 -2.66
CA THR A 84 -3.09 -20.18 -1.82
C THR A 84 -2.95 -19.80 -0.36
N THR A 85 -2.09 -18.84 -0.07
CA THR A 85 -1.73 -18.44 1.29
C THR A 85 -2.72 -17.47 1.91
N LYS A 86 -3.52 -16.79 1.09
CA LYS A 86 -4.41 -15.69 1.48
C LYS A 86 -3.66 -14.47 2.07
N GLU A 87 -2.35 -14.43 1.92
CA GLU A 87 -1.56 -13.27 2.36
C GLU A 87 -1.86 -12.04 1.51
N PRO A 88 -2.05 -10.86 2.13
CA PRO A 88 -2.28 -9.62 1.41
C PRO A 88 -0.98 -9.05 0.82
N PHE A 89 -1.05 -8.62 -0.45
CA PHE A 89 0.03 -7.97 -1.18
C PHE A 89 -0.39 -6.58 -1.64
N LEU A 90 0.51 -5.62 -1.53
CA LEU A 90 0.42 -4.33 -2.22
C LEU A 90 0.92 -4.54 -3.64
N ILE A 91 0.18 -4.03 -4.62
CA ILE A 91 0.44 -4.28 -6.04
C ILE A 91 1.05 -3.05 -6.71
N PRO A 92 2.37 -3.07 -7.02
CA PRO A 92 3.02 -2.02 -7.82
C PRO A 92 2.43 -1.94 -9.23
N VAL A 93 2.61 -0.81 -9.94
CA VAL A 93 1.97 -0.59 -11.24
C VAL A 93 2.44 -1.53 -12.35
N ASP A 94 3.61 -2.12 -12.21
CA ASP A 94 4.20 -3.09 -13.15
C ASP A 94 3.81 -4.56 -12.87
N ILE A 95 3.07 -4.82 -11.77
CA ILE A 95 2.59 -6.15 -11.38
C ILE A 95 1.08 -6.23 -11.60
N ASN A 96 0.58 -7.35 -12.06
CA ASN A 96 -0.84 -7.63 -12.24
C ASN A 96 -1.32 -8.82 -11.39
N GLY A 97 -2.63 -9.03 -11.34
CA GLY A 97 -3.27 -10.05 -10.52
C GLY A 97 -2.94 -11.50 -10.89
N THR A 98 -2.27 -11.75 -12.02
CA THR A 98 -1.79 -13.10 -12.37
C THR A 98 -0.47 -13.45 -11.69
N ASN A 99 0.22 -12.44 -11.11
CA ASN A 99 1.53 -12.59 -10.49
C ASN A 99 1.60 -11.88 -9.13
N VAL A 100 0.57 -12.03 -8.31
CA VAL A 100 0.41 -11.35 -7.00
C VAL A 100 1.64 -11.52 -6.11
N SER A 101 2.23 -12.71 -6.09
CA SER A 101 3.43 -13.02 -5.28
C SER A 101 4.67 -12.20 -5.65
N GLN A 102 4.68 -11.52 -6.80
CA GLN A 102 5.73 -10.58 -7.18
C GLN A 102 5.49 -9.16 -6.63
N GLY A 103 4.37 -8.90 -5.98
CA GLY A 103 4.09 -7.64 -5.28
C GLY A 103 4.82 -7.55 -3.93
N ILE A 104 4.44 -6.57 -3.13
CA ILE A 104 4.99 -6.37 -1.77
C ILE A 104 4.07 -7.07 -0.77
N ALA A 105 4.51 -8.21 -0.23
CA ALA A 105 3.77 -8.89 0.84
C ALA A 105 3.66 -7.99 2.08
N LEU A 106 2.45 -7.69 2.52
CA LEU A 106 2.21 -6.78 3.65
C LEU A 106 2.85 -7.32 4.94
N LYS A 107 2.77 -8.63 5.17
CA LYS A 107 3.42 -9.30 6.31
C LYS A 107 4.94 -9.09 6.29
N ASN A 108 5.58 -9.23 5.11
CA ASN A 108 7.02 -9.05 4.99
C ASN A 108 7.43 -7.59 5.20
N LEU A 109 6.66 -6.63 4.67
CA LEU A 109 6.88 -5.21 4.93
C LEU A 109 6.83 -4.91 6.44
N MET A 110 5.78 -5.35 7.12
CA MET A 110 5.60 -5.14 8.55
C MET A 110 6.72 -5.77 9.36
N LYS A 111 7.10 -7.01 9.04
CA LYS A 111 8.21 -7.70 9.70
C LYS A 111 9.52 -6.93 9.53
N ARG A 112 9.88 -6.55 8.30
CA ARG A 112 11.10 -5.80 7.99
C ARG A 112 11.20 -4.51 8.78
N LEU A 113 10.11 -3.74 8.86
CA LEU A 113 10.07 -2.49 9.62
C LEU A 113 10.15 -2.74 11.14
N SER A 114 9.44 -3.76 11.66
CA SER A 114 9.45 -4.06 13.11
C SER A 114 10.79 -4.61 13.62
N GLU A 115 11.62 -5.13 12.74
CA GLU A 115 12.98 -5.61 13.10
C GLU A 115 14.02 -4.47 13.19
N LYS A 116 13.67 -3.25 12.77
CA LYS A 116 14.53 -2.07 12.86
C LYS A 116 14.26 -1.27 14.12
N PRO A 117 15.24 -0.47 14.60
CA PRO A 117 14.98 0.49 15.70
C PRO A 117 13.86 1.46 15.29
N HIS A 118 12.85 1.61 16.12
CA HIS A 118 11.70 2.49 15.82
C HIS A 118 10.95 2.91 17.09
N GLY A 119 10.29 4.08 17.02
CA GLY A 119 9.27 4.50 17.98
C GLY A 119 7.92 3.84 17.64
N ARG A 120 7.03 4.55 17.00
CA ARG A 120 5.77 4.00 16.49
C ARG A 120 5.83 3.83 14.98
N ILE A 121 5.25 2.74 14.48
CA ILE A 121 5.06 2.52 13.05
C ILE A 121 3.56 2.59 12.75
N SER A 122 3.15 3.52 11.89
CA SER A 122 1.77 3.66 11.41
C SER A 122 1.71 3.31 9.93
N LEU A 123 1.05 2.21 9.61
CA LEU A 123 0.76 1.79 8.24
C LEU A 123 -0.69 2.18 7.91
N ILE A 124 -0.87 3.05 6.93
CA ILE A 124 -2.17 3.52 6.46
C ILE A 124 -2.33 3.03 5.02
N ILE A 125 -3.20 2.05 4.85
CA ILE A 125 -3.34 1.31 3.59
C ILE A 125 -4.73 1.54 3.00
N ASP A 126 -4.81 2.36 1.97
CA ASP A 126 -6.03 2.54 1.18
C ASP A 126 -6.02 1.59 -0.02
N ALA A 127 -6.34 0.33 0.25
CA ALA A 127 -6.39 -0.76 -0.73
C ALA A 127 -7.43 -1.81 -0.35
N CYS A 128 -8.07 -2.40 -1.37
CA CYS A 128 -8.98 -3.53 -1.20
C CYS A 128 -8.23 -4.84 -1.30
N PHE A 129 -8.30 -5.67 -0.26
CA PHE A 129 -7.70 -7.01 -0.27
C PHE A 129 -8.72 -8.13 -0.52
N SER A 130 -9.96 -7.82 -0.90
CA SER A 130 -10.98 -8.81 -1.24
C SER A 130 -10.85 -9.39 -2.66
N GLY A 131 -9.94 -8.86 -3.47
CA GLY A 131 -9.81 -9.19 -4.89
C GLY A 131 -10.85 -8.50 -5.78
N LEU A 132 -11.76 -7.73 -5.20
CA LEU A 132 -12.82 -7.03 -5.94
C LEU A 132 -12.37 -5.70 -6.56
N GLY A 133 -11.22 -5.16 -6.15
CA GLY A 133 -10.78 -3.83 -6.57
C GLY A 133 -11.70 -2.71 -6.07
N LYS A 134 -11.35 -1.44 -6.36
CA LYS A 134 -12.19 -0.28 -5.96
C LYS A 134 -13.40 -0.07 -6.88
N ASN A 135 -13.32 -0.43 -8.15
CA ASN A 135 -14.40 -0.22 -9.11
C ASN A 135 -14.69 -1.45 -9.98
N GLU A 136 -13.71 -2.31 -10.18
CA GLU A 136 -13.82 -3.50 -11.02
C GLU A 136 -13.04 -4.66 -10.39
N PRO A 137 -13.49 -5.93 -10.63
CA PRO A 137 -12.71 -7.10 -10.22
C PRO A 137 -11.32 -7.06 -10.84
N LEU A 138 -10.31 -7.38 -10.03
CA LEU A 138 -8.94 -7.48 -10.49
C LEU A 138 -8.77 -8.65 -11.47
N VAL A 139 -7.88 -8.50 -12.45
CA VAL A 139 -7.78 -9.41 -13.61
C VAL A 139 -7.61 -10.87 -13.20
N GLY A 140 -6.76 -11.15 -12.22
CA GLY A 140 -6.50 -12.53 -11.76
C GLY A 140 -7.61 -13.14 -10.91
N LEU A 141 -8.54 -12.34 -10.39
CA LEU A 141 -9.51 -12.77 -9.38
C LEU A 141 -10.98 -12.58 -9.82
N LYS A 142 -11.24 -12.45 -11.12
CA LYS A 142 -12.60 -12.29 -11.65
C LYS A 142 -13.50 -13.43 -11.19
N GLY A 143 -14.53 -13.07 -10.41
CA GLY A 143 -15.52 -14.03 -9.89
C GLY A 143 -15.11 -14.79 -8.64
N ILE A 144 -13.97 -14.48 -8.04
CA ILE A 144 -13.47 -15.11 -6.81
C ILE A 144 -13.31 -14.04 -5.73
N THR A 145 -13.98 -14.21 -4.59
CA THR A 145 -13.73 -13.40 -3.39
C THR A 145 -12.85 -14.17 -2.45
N ILE A 146 -11.67 -13.64 -2.16
CA ILE A 146 -10.71 -14.25 -1.25
C ILE A 146 -10.65 -13.43 0.03
N LYS A 147 -10.86 -14.08 1.18
CA LYS A 147 -10.66 -13.43 2.48
C LYS A 147 -9.17 -13.41 2.81
N PRO A 148 -8.54 -12.25 2.97
CA PRO A 148 -7.14 -12.18 3.35
C PRO A 148 -6.96 -12.65 4.81
N VAL A 149 -5.78 -13.18 5.10
CA VAL A 149 -5.34 -13.42 6.48
C VAL A 149 -4.81 -12.10 7.02
N ASN A 150 -5.34 -11.67 8.18
CA ASN A 150 -4.82 -10.48 8.85
C ASN A 150 -3.38 -10.73 9.31
N PRO A 151 -2.42 -9.86 8.97
CA PRO A 151 -1.06 -10.00 9.46
C PRO A 151 -0.99 -9.73 10.97
N GLU A 152 -0.10 -10.43 11.66
CA GLU A 152 0.21 -10.14 13.05
C GLU A 152 0.94 -8.80 13.17
N LEU A 153 0.48 -7.96 14.09
CA LEU A 153 1.09 -6.65 14.34
C LEU A 153 2.31 -6.82 15.25
N GLY A 154 3.41 -6.18 14.87
CA GLY A 154 4.58 -5.99 15.76
C GLY A 154 4.29 -5.04 16.92
N ASN A 155 5.21 -4.98 17.88
CA ASN A 155 5.15 -4.00 18.97
C ASN A 155 5.16 -2.57 18.41
N ASN A 156 4.41 -1.66 19.03
CA ASN A 156 4.30 -0.26 18.64
C ASN A 156 3.88 -0.03 17.16
N MET A 157 3.17 -1.00 16.56
CA MET A 157 2.70 -0.94 15.18
C MET A 157 1.19 -0.76 15.13
N LEU A 158 0.74 0.18 14.30
CA LEU A 158 -0.66 0.42 13.95
C LEU A 158 -0.86 0.14 12.47
N LEU A 159 -1.89 -0.63 12.13
CA LEU A 159 -2.36 -0.82 10.76
C LEU A 159 -3.79 -0.26 10.64
N LEU A 160 -3.96 0.73 9.79
CA LEU A 160 -5.25 1.24 9.34
C LEU A 160 -5.46 0.82 7.89
N SER A 161 -6.57 0.15 7.60
CA SER A 161 -6.92 -0.27 6.25
C SER A 161 -8.32 0.23 5.90
N SER A 162 -8.50 0.69 4.66
CA SER A 162 -9.80 1.14 4.13
C SER A 162 -10.81 -0.01 3.92
N SER A 163 -10.37 -1.27 3.96
CA SER A 163 -11.26 -2.42 3.88
C SER A 163 -10.82 -3.53 4.85
N SER A 164 -11.81 -4.26 5.38
CA SER A 164 -11.59 -5.40 6.30
C SER A 164 -11.45 -6.75 5.55
N GLY A 165 -11.36 -6.73 4.22
CA GLY A 165 -11.23 -7.93 3.38
C GLY A 165 -12.55 -8.61 3.02
N ASN A 166 -13.68 -8.20 3.57
CA ASN A 166 -15.02 -8.68 3.21
C ASN A 166 -15.80 -7.68 2.36
N GLU A 167 -15.28 -6.49 2.19
CA GLU A 167 -15.89 -5.35 1.54
C GLU A 167 -14.91 -4.66 0.61
N SER A 168 -15.42 -4.02 -0.43
CA SER A 168 -14.64 -3.16 -1.30
C SER A 168 -14.58 -1.78 -0.70
N SER A 169 -13.41 -1.14 -0.70
CA SER A 169 -13.35 0.29 -0.46
C SER A 169 -14.03 1.02 -1.61
N VAL A 170 -14.83 2.02 -1.28
CA VAL A 170 -15.61 2.79 -2.27
C VAL A 170 -14.84 4.06 -2.59
N VAL A 171 -15.13 4.63 -3.75
CA VAL A 171 -14.57 5.91 -4.16
C VAL A 171 -15.64 6.98 -3.96
N ASP A 172 -15.33 8.04 -3.22
CA ASP A 172 -16.15 9.23 -3.16
C ASP A 172 -15.94 10.08 -4.42
N GLN A 173 -16.85 9.95 -5.37
CA GLN A 173 -16.79 10.68 -6.64
C GLN A 173 -17.03 12.19 -6.47
N GLU A 174 -17.81 12.58 -5.47
CA GLU A 174 -18.16 13.99 -5.22
C GLU A 174 -16.96 14.76 -4.66
N ASN A 175 -16.32 14.20 -3.64
CA ASN A 175 -15.14 14.80 -3.03
C ASN A 175 -13.83 14.40 -3.72
N LYS A 176 -13.87 13.43 -4.64
CA LYS A 176 -12.73 12.92 -5.41
C LYS A 176 -11.64 12.33 -4.51
N HIS A 177 -12.02 11.48 -3.59
CA HIS A 177 -11.14 10.75 -2.67
C HIS A 177 -11.44 9.25 -2.67
N GLY A 178 -10.44 8.44 -2.32
CA GLY A 178 -10.66 7.09 -1.81
C GLY A 178 -11.25 7.18 -0.39
N LEU A 179 -12.00 6.16 0.01
CA LEU A 179 -12.58 6.00 1.36
C LEU A 179 -11.96 4.80 2.02
#